data_d2106f52bf128f6dcc35595eebb7bb58
#
_entry.id   d2106f52bf128f6dcc35595eebb7bb58
#
_cell.length_a   1.000
_cell.length_b   1.000
_cell.length_c   1.000
_cell.angle_alpha   90.00
_cell.angle_beta   90.00
_cell.angle_gamma   90.00
#
_symmetry.space_group_name_H-M   'P 1'
#
loop_
_entity.id
_entity.type
_entity.pdbx_description
1 polymer ?
#
loop_
_entity_poly.entity_id
_entity_poly.type
_entity_poly.pdbx_seq_one_letter_code
_entity_poly.pdbx_strand_id
1 'polypeptide(L)'
;YGVANFYARMQQAQYESFYAGLMGMSADTMWSQEVEEGKTYEENMKDSILESLENMYLVKQHASEYKVELTDEEKKKIDKAAEEFVEDNTLEDKEVVSGYKKYVKEYLELATIQQKMDAPMKEGVDENVSDEDAAQKKIEYVQFSYTKKDDSGQSVQMTDDEKKAEKEKAQTFLDTVSADPDKDMNAAAASAEKEVQTATFDSESSTLNADLLKAADALENVGDVTSLIETDDGIY
;
A
#
# COMPACT_ATOMS: atom_id res chain seq x y z
N TYR A 1 -24.65 -12.93 3.19
CA TYR A 1 -24.91 -11.85 2.20
C TYR A 1 -25.30 -10.53 2.87
N GLY A 2 -26.29 -10.50 3.80
CA GLY A 2 -26.78 -9.24 4.38
C GLY A 2 -25.73 -8.44 5.14
N VAL A 3 -24.91 -9.06 5.99
CA VAL A 3 -23.81 -8.37 6.71
C VAL A 3 -22.77 -7.86 5.73
N ALA A 4 -22.40 -8.64 4.71
CA ALA A 4 -21.44 -8.21 3.69
C ALA A 4 -21.95 -7.02 2.89
N ASN A 5 -23.24 -7.03 2.47
CA ASN A 5 -23.83 -5.90 1.78
C ASN A 5 -23.91 -4.65 2.70
N PHE A 6 -24.30 -4.83 3.96
CA PHE A 6 -24.32 -3.73 4.92
C PHE A 6 -22.93 -3.12 5.09
N TYR A 7 -21.90 -3.92 5.32
CA TYR A 7 -20.53 -3.43 5.48
C TYR A 7 -20.02 -2.73 4.21
N ALA A 8 -20.20 -3.34 3.04
CA ALA A 8 -19.79 -2.76 1.77
C ALA A 8 -20.45 -1.39 1.50
N ARG A 9 -21.76 -1.26 1.76
CA ARG A 9 -22.46 0.01 1.55
C ARG A 9 -22.07 1.07 2.55
N MET A 10 -21.77 0.71 3.79
CA MET A 10 -21.24 1.66 4.78
C MET A 10 -19.86 2.17 4.38
N GLN A 11 -18.99 1.29 3.90
CA GLN A 11 -17.67 1.67 3.36
C GLN A 11 -17.82 2.56 2.12
N GLN A 12 -18.68 2.19 1.19
CA GLN A 12 -18.96 3.00 0.00
C GLN A 12 -19.38 4.42 0.37
N ALA A 13 -20.36 4.58 1.27
CA ALA A 13 -20.85 5.89 1.70
C ALA A 13 -19.74 6.74 2.35
N GLN A 14 -18.89 6.11 3.15
CA GLN A 14 -17.76 6.78 3.78
C GLN A 14 -16.73 7.29 2.75
N TYR A 15 -16.36 6.44 1.79
CA TYR A 15 -15.41 6.80 0.73
C TYR A 15 -15.96 7.89 -0.19
N GLU A 16 -17.20 7.74 -0.65
CA GLU A 16 -17.84 8.73 -1.50
C GLU A 16 -17.95 10.10 -0.81
N SER A 17 -18.32 10.11 0.47
CA SER A 17 -18.38 11.35 1.27
C SER A 17 -16.99 12.00 1.41
N PHE A 18 -15.94 11.20 1.65
CA PHE A 18 -14.59 11.68 1.78
C PHE A 18 -14.04 12.26 0.46
N TYR A 19 -14.16 11.51 -0.63
CA TYR A 19 -13.60 11.92 -1.93
C TYR A 19 -14.40 13.04 -2.59
N ALA A 20 -15.73 13.06 -2.46
CA ALA A 20 -16.55 14.18 -2.93
C ALA A 20 -16.19 15.49 -2.22
N GLY A 21 -15.94 15.41 -0.90
CA GLY A 21 -15.55 16.59 -0.10
C GLY A 21 -14.12 17.09 -0.36
N LEU A 22 -13.17 16.19 -0.62
CA LEU A 22 -11.75 16.51 -0.69
C LEU A 22 -11.25 16.78 -2.11
N MET A 23 -11.74 16.02 -3.09
CA MET A 23 -11.22 16.04 -4.47
C MET A 23 -12.19 16.58 -5.50
N GLY A 24 -13.46 16.83 -5.15
CA GLY A 24 -14.50 17.28 -6.09
C GLY A 24 -14.76 16.27 -7.23
N MET A 25 -14.40 15.01 -7.03
CA MET A 25 -14.53 13.94 -8.01
C MET A 25 -15.91 13.28 -7.88
N SER A 26 -16.55 12.93 -9.00
CA SER A 26 -17.80 12.18 -8.95
C SER A 26 -17.55 10.72 -8.51
N ALA A 27 -18.52 10.12 -7.82
CA ALA A 27 -18.44 8.73 -7.39
C ALA A 27 -18.19 7.78 -8.57
N ASP A 28 -18.92 7.95 -9.68
CA ASP A 28 -18.76 7.11 -10.88
C ASP A 28 -17.33 7.16 -11.45
N THR A 29 -16.73 8.36 -11.49
CA THR A 29 -15.35 8.54 -11.97
C THR A 29 -14.36 7.86 -11.04
N MET A 30 -14.54 7.98 -9.72
CA MET A 30 -13.69 7.36 -8.73
C MET A 30 -13.73 5.83 -8.83
N TRP A 31 -14.93 5.25 -8.83
CA TRP A 31 -15.08 3.79 -8.82
C TRP A 31 -14.60 3.11 -10.10
N SER A 32 -14.71 3.78 -11.24
CA SER A 32 -14.27 3.26 -12.54
C SER A 32 -12.78 3.49 -12.84
N GLN A 33 -12.06 4.22 -11.97
CA GLN A 33 -10.63 4.46 -12.15
C GLN A 33 -9.85 3.16 -12.02
N GLU A 34 -8.98 2.89 -12.99
CA GLU A 34 -8.05 1.76 -12.94
C GLU A 34 -6.91 2.08 -11.96
N VAL A 35 -6.68 1.19 -11.00
CA VAL A 35 -5.63 1.35 -9.96
C VAL A 35 -4.49 0.36 -10.14
N GLU A 36 -4.76 -0.77 -10.79
CA GLU A 36 -3.80 -1.79 -11.21
C GLU A 36 -4.16 -2.23 -12.62
N GLU A 37 -3.23 -2.84 -13.35
CA GLU A 37 -3.48 -3.32 -14.71
C GLU A 37 -4.71 -4.25 -14.76
N GLY A 38 -5.76 -3.79 -15.43
CA GLY A 38 -7.02 -4.53 -15.59
C GLY A 38 -7.93 -4.60 -14.35
N LYS A 39 -7.67 -3.80 -13.29
CA LYS A 39 -8.46 -3.80 -12.07
C LYS A 39 -8.90 -2.40 -11.68
N THR A 40 -10.20 -2.18 -11.56
CA THR A 40 -10.77 -0.91 -11.14
C THR A 40 -10.69 -0.70 -9.62
N TYR A 41 -10.82 0.55 -9.17
CA TYR A 41 -10.90 0.87 -7.75
C TYR A 41 -12.08 0.17 -7.07
N GLU A 42 -13.23 0.02 -7.77
CA GLU A 42 -14.39 -0.71 -7.29
C GLU A 42 -14.07 -2.19 -7.02
N GLU A 43 -13.39 -2.86 -7.96
CA GLU A 43 -13.01 -4.26 -7.82
C GLU A 43 -12.01 -4.47 -6.70
N ASN A 44 -10.99 -3.63 -6.61
CA ASN A 44 -10.02 -3.66 -5.52
C ASN A 44 -10.68 -3.47 -4.15
N MET A 45 -11.59 -2.49 -4.04
CA MET A 45 -12.34 -2.24 -2.81
C MET A 45 -13.24 -3.42 -2.42
N LYS A 46 -13.91 -4.07 -3.39
CA LYS A 46 -14.72 -5.26 -3.12
C LYS A 46 -13.90 -6.41 -2.55
N ASP A 47 -12.72 -6.65 -3.11
CA ASP A 47 -11.82 -7.69 -2.61
C ASP A 47 -11.34 -7.37 -1.18
N SER A 48 -10.93 -6.14 -0.92
CA SER A 48 -10.50 -5.70 0.42
C SER A 48 -11.62 -5.79 1.46
N ILE A 49 -12.85 -5.47 1.09
CA ILE A 49 -14.03 -5.60 1.95
C ILE A 49 -14.31 -7.07 2.28
N LEU A 50 -14.21 -7.95 1.28
CA LEU A 50 -14.41 -9.38 1.46
C LEU A 50 -13.35 -9.97 2.40
N GLU A 51 -12.10 -9.69 2.16
CA GLU A 51 -10.98 -10.12 3.00
C GLU A 51 -11.12 -9.60 4.44
N SER A 52 -11.46 -8.31 4.60
CA SER A 52 -11.70 -7.75 5.93
C SER A 52 -12.82 -8.45 6.68
N LEU A 53 -13.92 -8.77 5.99
CA LEU A 53 -15.04 -9.48 6.59
C LEU A 53 -14.69 -10.92 6.94
N GLU A 54 -13.97 -11.62 6.07
CA GLU A 54 -13.47 -12.97 6.34
C GLU A 54 -12.56 -12.98 7.58
N ASN A 55 -11.66 -12.02 7.69
CA ASN A 55 -10.79 -11.83 8.86
C ASN A 55 -11.60 -11.58 10.14
N MET A 56 -12.65 -10.75 10.08
CA MET A 56 -13.53 -10.53 11.24
C MET A 56 -14.19 -11.83 11.71
N TYR A 57 -14.65 -12.68 10.79
CA TYR A 57 -15.25 -13.96 11.14
C TYR A 57 -14.21 -14.97 11.68
N LEU A 58 -13.00 -15.00 11.11
CA LEU A 58 -11.90 -15.82 11.63
C LEU A 58 -11.53 -15.40 13.06
N VAL A 59 -11.36 -14.12 13.30
CA VAL A 59 -11.07 -13.57 14.63
C VAL A 59 -12.18 -13.94 15.61
N LYS A 60 -13.45 -13.83 15.22
CA LYS A 60 -14.60 -14.24 16.06
C LYS A 60 -14.57 -15.74 16.38
N GLN A 61 -14.20 -16.59 15.42
CA GLN A 61 -14.11 -18.05 15.63
C GLN A 61 -13.05 -18.43 16.68
N HIS A 62 -11.96 -17.68 16.70
CA HIS A 62 -10.82 -17.91 17.61
C HIS A 62 -10.87 -17.09 18.90
N ALA A 63 -11.85 -16.20 19.07
CA ALA A 63 -11.95 -15.30 20.22
C ALA A 63 -11.93 -16.03 21.57
N SER A 64 -12.56 -17.20 21.66
CA SER A 64 -12.60 -18.00 22.88
C SER A 64 -11.24 -18.56 23.30
N GLU A 65 -10.31 -18.79 22.36
CA GLU A 65 -8.95 -19.26 22.62
C GLU A 65 -8.15 -18.19 23.40
N TYR A 66 -8.47 -16.92 23.12
CA TYR A 66 -7.90 -15.76 23.78
C TYR A 66 -8.74 -15.26 24.98
N LYS A 67 -9.77 -16.01 25.38
CA LYS A 67 -10.70 -15.64 26.45
C LYS A 67 -11.43 -14.31 26.21
N VAL A 68 -11.63 -13.98 24.94
CA VAL A 68 -12.36 -12.78 24.52
C VAL A 68 -13.84 -13.13 24.28
N GLU A 69 -14.73 -12.42 24.97
CA GLU A 69 -16.17 -12.54 24.89
C GLU A 69 -16.81 -11.14 24.93
N LEU A 70 -17.98 -11.02 24.33
CA LEU A 70 -18.82 -9.82 24.52
C LEU A 70 -19.48 -9.88 25.89
N THR A 71 -19.30 -8.84 26.68
CA THR A 71 -19.99 -8.67 27.96
C THR A 71 -21.47 -8.39 27.75
N ASP A 72 -22.28 -8.59 28.78
CA ASP A 72 -23.72 -8.28 28.72
C ASP A 72 -23.98 -6.78 28.51
N GLU A 73 -23.11 -5.93 28.98
CA GLU A 73 -23.18 -4.47 28.74
C GLU A 73 -22.89 -4.13 27.28
N GLU A 74 -21.85 -4.73 26.68
CA GLU A 74 -21.53 -4.56 25.25
C GLU A 74 -22.67 -5.07 24.37
N LYS A 75 -23.23 -6.24 24.67
CA LYS A 75 -24.39 -6.79 23.93
C LYS A 75 -25.60 -5.84 23.98
N LYS A 76 -25.87 -5.22 25.14
CA LYS A 76 -26.95 -4.23 25.28
C LYS A 76 -26.65 -2.95 24.47
N LYS A 77 -25.42 -2.45 24.49
CA LYS A 77 -25.02 -1.27 23.70
C LYS A 77 -25.14 -1.55 22.20
N ILE A 78 -24.68 -2.71 21.76
CA ILE A 78 -24.78 -3.16 20.35
C ILE A 78 -26.25 -3.27 19.93
N ASP A 79 -27.10 -3.89 20.76
CA ASP A 79 -28.53 -4.04 20.47
C ASP A 79 -29.22 -2.69 20.33
N LYS A 80 -28.93 -1.76 21.26
CA LYS A 80 -29.43 -0.39 21.22
C LYS A 80 -28.95 0.37 19.99
N ALA A 81 -27.65 0.31 19.66
CA ALA A 81 -27.13 0.98 18.48
C ALA A 81 -27.74 0.44 17.18
N ALA A 82 -28.01 -0.87 17.11
CA ALA A 82 -28.69 -1.47 15.98
C ALA A 82 -30.17 -1.06 15.88
N GLU A 83 -30.85 -0.83 17.01
CA GLU A 83 -32.20 -0.27 17.05
C GLU A 83 -32.23 1.19 16.56
N GLU A 84 -31.36 2.03 17.12
CA GLU A 84 -31.25 3.44 16.75
C GLU A 84 -30.94 3.57 15.24
N PHE A 85 -30.05 2.76 14.70
CA PHE A 85 -29.79 2.76 13.25
C PHE A 85 -31.06 2.46 12.43
N VAL A 86 -31.86 1.50 12.87
CA VAL A 86 -33.11 1.14 12.18
C VAL A 86 -34.19 2.22 12.31
N GLU A 87 -34.24 2.92 13.44
CA GLU A 87 -35.19 4.00 13.68
C GLU A 87 -34.84 5.28 12.91
N ASP A 88 -33.52 5.58 12.77
CA ASP A 88 -33.05 6.81 12.14
C ASP A 88 -33.04 6.74 10.60
N ASN A 89 -33.22 5.54 10.01
CA ASN A 89 -33.17 5.33 8.55
C ASN A 89 -34.55 4.94 7.99
N THR A 90 -34.85 5.39 6.76
CA THR A 90 -36.09 5.01 6.06
C THR A 90 -36.07 3.52 5.68
N LEU A 91 -37.23 2.95 5.33
CA LEU A 91 -37.30 1.57 4.85
C LEU A 91 -36.53 1.39 3.56
N GLU A 92 -36.62 2.36 2.65
CA GLU A 92 -35.91 2.34 1.37
C GLU A 92 -34.38 2.32 1.57
N ASP A 93 -33.86 3.19 2.42
CA ASP A 93 -32.43 3.22 2.76
C ASP A 93 -31.96 1.88 3.35
N LYS A 94 -32.76 1.31 4.29
CA LYS A 94 -32.45 0.01 4.89
C LYS A 94 -32.43 -1.15 3.89
N GLU A 95 -33.30 -1.13 2.89
CA GLU A 95 -33.32 -2.15 1.84
C GLU A 95 -32.05 -2.06 0.97
N VAL A 96 -31.65 -0.87 0.55
CA VAL A 96 -30.47 -0.64 -0.28
C VAL A 96 -29.18 -1.11 0.43
N VAL A 97 -29.04 -0.77 1.72
CA VAL A 97 -27.80 -1.09 2.48
C VAL A 97 -27.89 -2.39 3.27
N SER A 98 -28.99 -3.15 3.17
CA SER A 98 -29.27 -4.29 4.08
C SER A 98 -29.23 -3.91 5.57
N GLY A 99 -29.65 -2.69 5.89
CA GLY A 99 -29.61 -2.07 7.23
C GLY A 99 -30.67 -2.60 8.20
N TYR A 100 -30.95 -3.89 8.17
CA TYR A 100 -31.86 -4.54 9.12
C TYR A 100 -31.16 -4.79 10.45
N LYS A 101 -31.85 -4.62 11.56
CA LYS A 101 -31.32 -4.76 12.92
C LYS A 101 -30.38 -5.98 13.08
N LYS A 102 -30.76 -7.14 12.54
CA LYS A 102 -29.95 -8.37 12.64
C LYS A 102 -28.56 -8.27 11.99
N TYR A 103 -28.46 -7.60 10.83
CA TYR A 103 -27.20 -7.45 10.11
C TYR A 103 -26.32 -6.35 10.70
N VAL A 104 -26.96 -5.24 11.12
CA VAL A 104 -26.27 -4.16 11.84
C VAL A 104 -25.69 -4.70 13.15
N LYS A 105 -26.50 -5.42 13.92
CA LYS A 105 -26.06 -6.06 15.16
C LYS A 105 -24.90 -7.02 14.94
N GLU A 106 -25.01 -7.92 13.97
CA GLU A 106 -23.96 -8.91 13.67
C GLU A 106 -22.65 -8.23 13.26
N TYR A 107 -22.71 -7.17 12.45
CA TYR A 107 -21.54 -6.39 12.10
C TYR A 107 -20.90 -5.73 13.32
N LEU A 108 -21.70 -5.10 14.19
CA LEU A 108 -21.20 -4.46 15.41
C LEU A 108 -20.59 -5.47 16.39
N GLU A 109 -21.15 -6.69 16.48
CA GLU A 109 -20.57 -7.78 17.27
C GLU A 109 -19.18 -8.19 16.72
N LEU A 110 -19.06 -8.36 15.39
CA LEU A 110 -17.80 -8.68 14.72
C LEU A 110 -16.73 -7.61 14.96
N ALA A 111 -17.09 -6.35 14.74
CA ALA A 111 -16.20 -5.21 14.94
C ALA A 111 -15.73 -5.06 16.40
N THR A 112 -16.64 -5.27 17.36
CA THR A 112 -16.31 -5.21 18.78
C THR A 112 -15.38 -6.34 19.19
N ILE A 113 -15.61 -7.57 18.69
CA ILE A 113 -14.72 -8.71 18.96
C ILE A 113 -13.35 -8.46 18.35
N GLN A 114 -13.28 -8.00 17.10
CA GLN A 114 -12.01 -7.68 16.44
C GLN A 114 -11.20 -6.66 17.24
N GLN A 115 -11.84 -5.59 17.71
CA GLN A 115 -11.20 -4.58 18.56
C GLN A 115 -10.69 -5.18 19.89
N LYS A 116 -11.47 -6.06 20.52
CA LYS A 116 -11.08 -6.72 21.78
C LYS A 116 -9.96 -7.74 21.62
N MET A 117 -9.80 -8.31 20.43
CA MET A 117 -8.77 -9.29 20.12
C MET A 117 -7.39 -8.66 19.86
N ASP A 118 -7.34 -7.37 19.53
CA ASP A 118 -6.08 -6.70 19.16
C ASP A 118 -5.00 -6.85 20.26
N ALA A 119 -5.31 -6.52 21.51
CA ALA A 119 -4.34 -6.61 22.61
C ALA A 119 -3.96 -8.07 22.97
N PRO A 120 -4.91 -9.02 23.13
CA PRO A 120 -4.56 -10.42 23.39
C PRO A 120 -3.75 -11.09 22.28
N MET A 121 -4.01 -10.75 21.01
CA MET A 121 -3.25 -11.30 19.87
C MET A 121 -1.82 -10.79 19.82
N LYS A 122 -1.57 -9.59 20.35
CA LYS A 122 -0.24 -8.99 20.45
C LYS A 122 0.49 -9.41 21.73
N GLU A 123 -0.20 -10.10 22.66
CA GLU A 123 0.42 -10.55 23.91
C GLU A 123 1.56 -11.54 23.64
N GLY A 124 2.76 -11.22 24.09
CA GLY A 124 3.95 -12.03 23.88
C GLY A 124 4.72 -11.75 22.59
N VAL A 125 4.30 -10.77 21.79
CA VAL A 125 5.14 -10.24 20.72
C VAL A 125 6.32 -9.52 21.38
N ASP A 126 7.53 -9.88 20.97
CA ASP A 126 8.74 -9.19 21.43
C ASP A 126 8.78 -7.80 20.79
N GLU A 127 8.56 -6.78 21.62
CA GLU A 127 8.64 -5.38 21.20
C GLU A 127 10.07 -4.83 21.22
N ASN A 128 11.02 -5.62 21.77
CA ASN A 128 12.42 -5.24 21.80
C ASN A 128 13.10 -5.66 20.49
N VAL A 129 12.93 -4.86 19.47
CA VAL A 129 13.69 -5.00 18.23
C VAL A 129 15.11 -4.53 18.51
N SER A 130 16.12 -5.37 18.26
CA SER A 130 17.52 -4.96 18.40
C SER A 130 17.88 -3.90 17.34
N ASP A 131 18.89 -3.08 17.65
CA ASP A 131 19.41 -2.13 16.64
C ASP A 131 19.86 -2.84 15.35
N GLU A 132 20.31 -4.09 15.47
CA GLU A 132 20.73 -4.93 14.33
C GLU A 132 19.54 -5.39 13.48
N ASP A 133 18.42 -5.79 14.13
CA ASP A 133 17.20 -6.18 13.43
C ASP A 133 16.45 -4.97 12.81
N ALA A 134 16.57 -3.79 13.43
CA ALA A 134 16.01 -2.55 12.93
C ALA A 134 16.92 -1.82 11.93
N ALA A 135 18.16 -2.30 11.73
CA ALA A 135 19.14 -1.64 10.86
C ALA A 135 18.68 -1.63 9.41
N GLN A 136 18.71 -0.44 8.83
CA GLN A 136 18.47 -0.25 7.41
C GLN A 136 19.72 0.29 6.73
N LYS A 137 19.97 -0.17 5.51
CA LYS A 137 20.97 0.45 4.63
C LYS A 137 20.33 1.64 3.90
N LYS A 138 21.07 2.74 3.80
CA LYS A 138 20.70 3.89 2.98
C LYS A 138 21.55 3.89 1.73
N ILE A 139 20.91 4.02 0.57
CA ILE A 139 21.58 4.15 -0.73
C ILE A 139 21.17 5.43 -1.43
N GLU A 140 22.08 5.89 -2.29
CA GLU A 140 21.82 6.87 -3.32
C GLU A 140 21.96 6.17 -4.67
N TYR A 141 21.08 6.48 -5.60
CA TYR A 141 21.12 5.87 -6.94
C TYR A 141 20.59 6.82 -8.01
N VAL A 142 20.96 6.57 -9.24
CA VAL A 142 20.45 7.26 -10.42
C VAL A 142 19.88 6.23 -11.38
N GLN A 143 18.67 6.50 -11.91
CA GLN A 143 18.04 5.64 -12.91
C GLN A 143 18.14 6.25 -14.32
N PHE A 144 18.65 5.49 -15.24
CA PHE A 144 18.63 5.74 -16.69
C PHE A 144 17.51 4.89 -17.28
N SER A 145 16.28 5.44 -17.27
CA SER A 145 15.07 4.72 -17.70
C SER A 145 15.08 4.40 -19.18
N TYR A 146 14.55 3.22 -19.53
CA TYR A 146 14.29 2.81 -20.91
C TYR A 146 12.94 3.28 -21.44
N THR A 147 12.22 4.11 -20.67
CA THR A 147 11.00 4.77 -21.13
C THR A 147 11.21 6.27 -21.33
N LYS A 148 10.49 6.84 -22.29
CA LYS A 148 10.47 8.28 -22.57
C LYS A 148 9.03 8.76 -22.77
N LYS A 149 8.82 10.08 -22.73
CA LYS A 149 7.55 10.67 -23.12
C LYS A 149 7.55 10.90 -24.63
N ASP A 150 6.44 10.52 -25.31
CA ASP A 150 6.19 10.88 -26.70
C ASP A 150 5.65 12.31 -26.84
N ASP A 151 5.38 12.74 -28.07
CA ASP A 151 4.86 14.08 -28.35
C ASP A 151 3.46 14.36 -27.74
N SER A 152 2.74 13.31 -27.34
CA SER A 152 1.45 13.39 -26.65
C SER A 152 1.58 13.34 -25.13
N GLY A 153 2.80 13.18 -24.60
CA GLY A 153 3.10 13.05 -23.18
C GLY A 153 2.91 11.65 -22.62
N GLN A 154 2.62 10.64 -23.45
CA GLN A 154 2.50 9.25 -23.04
C GLN A 154 3.86 8.59 -22.85
N SER A 155 3.97 7.70 -21.86
CA SER A 155 5.17 6.89 -21.65
C SER A 155 5.25 5.80 -22.74
N VAL A 156 6.37 5.78 -23.47
CA VAL A 156 6.66 4.78 -24.49
C VAL A 156 8.03 4.20 -24.28
N GLN A 157 8.22 2.94 -24.65
CA GLN A 157 9.52 2.28 -24.62
C GLN A 157 10.48 2.92 -25.62
N MET A 158 11.74 3.04 -25.22
CA MET A 158 12.82 3.46 -26.12
C MET A 158 13.15 2.37 -27.14
N THR A 159 13.61 2.79 -28.30
CA THR A 159 14.18 1.89 -29.32
C THR A 159 15.52 1.33 -28.84
N ASP A 160 16.01 0.28 -29.48
CA ASP A 160 17.30 -0.35 -29.11
C ASP A 160 18.48 0.63 -29.24
N ASP A 161 18.44 1.51 -30.25
CA ASP A 161 19.47 2.55 -30.41
C ASP A 161 19.43 3.59 -29.27
N GLU A 162 18.23 3.97 -28.83
CA GLU A 162 18.04 4.90 -27.73
C GLU A 162 18.47 4.26 -26.39
N LYS A 163 18.12 2.98 -26.16
CA LYS A 163 18.58 2.24 -24.98
C LYS A 163 20.12 2.13 -24.94
N LYS A 164 20.74 1.91 -26.10
CA LYS A 164 22.20 1.91 -26.20
C LYS A 164 22.80 3.28 -25.84
N ALA A 165 22.20 4.36 -26.30
CA ALA A 165 22.64 5.72 -25.97
C ALA A 165 22.49 6.01 -24.46
N GLU A 166 21.38 5.57 -23.83
CA GLU A 166 21.20 5.68 -22.37
C GLU A 166 22.25 4.86 -21.61
N LYS A 167 22.62 3.68 -22.09
CA LYS A 167 23.68 2.86 -21.49
C LYS A 167 25.05 3.54 -21.57
N GLU A 168 25.37 4.20 -22.67
CA GLU A 168 26.62 4.98 -22.82
C GLU A 168 26.64 6.18 -21.86
N LYS A 169 25.50 6.84 -21.63
CA LYS A 169 25.37 7.91 -20.61
C LYS A 169 25.55 7.35 -19.19
N ALA A 170 24.93 6.22 -18.88
CA ALA A 170 25.09 5.56 -17.58
C ALA A 170 26.55 5.17 -17.33
N GLN A 171 27.26 4.67 -18.35
CA GLN A 171 28.69 4.35 -18.22
C GLN A 171 29.53 5.61 -17.97
N THR A 172 29.27 6.68 -18.70
CA THR A 172 29.95 7.97 -18.50
C THR A 172 29.71 8.51 -17.10
N PHE A 173 28.48 8.38 -16.60
CA PHE A 173 28.12 8.75 -15.23
C PHE A 173 28.91 7.95 -14.21
N LEU A 174 28.92 6.61 -14.33
CA LEU A 174 29.68 5.72 -13.44
C LEU A 174 31.18 6.06 -13.45
N ASP A 175 31.77 6.27 -14.61
CA ASP A 175 33.18 6.62 -14.75
C ASP A 175 33.48 7.96 -14.06
N THR A 176 32.59 8.93 -14.18
CA THR A 176 32.72 10.24 -13.54
C THR A 176 32.66 10.12 -12.01
N VAL A 177 31.64 9.43 -11.47
CA VAL A 177 31.51 9.19 -10.02
C VAL A 177 32.68 8.37 -9.49
N SER A 178 33.13 7.36 -10.24
CA SER A 178 34.23 6.51 -9.81
C SER A 178 35.56 7.25 -9.75
N ALA A 179 35.76 8.27 -10.60
CA ALA A 179 36.94 9.11 -10.61
C ALA A 179 36.93 10.21 -9.52
N ASP A 180 35.78 10.54 -8.98
CA ASP A 180 35.63 11.52 -7.91
C ASP A 180 36.09 10.91 -6.57
N PRO A 181 37.04 11.54 -5.84
CA PRO A 181 37.46 11.05 -4.53
C PRO A 181 36.34 10.97 -3.50
N ASP A 182 35.39 11.90 -3.54
CA ASP A 182 34.27 12.00 -2.61
C ASP A 182 33.04 11.19 -3.08
N LYS A 183 33.10 10.61 -4.30
CA LYS A 183 31.97 9.88 -4.92
C LYS A 183 30.67 10.69 -4.98
N ASP A 184 30.78 12.00 -5.16
CA ASP A 184 29.60 12.87 -5.26
C ASP A 184 28.85 12.62 -6.58
N MET A 185 27.67 12.05 -6.44
CA MET A 185 26.80 11.73 -7.59
C MET A 185 26.06 12.96 -8.14
N ASN A 186 25.90 14.03 -7.36
CA ASN A 186 25.02 15.15 -7.73
C ASN A 186 25.51 15.91 -8.95
N ALA A 187 26.82 16.23 -9.01
CA ALA A 187 27.39 16.94 -10.16
C ALA A 187 27.38 16.08 -11.43
N ALA A 188 27.65 14.77 -11.30
CA ALA A 188 27.59 13.82 -12.41
C ALA A 188 26.15 13.62 -12.90
N ALA A 189 25.19 13.51 -12.00
CA ALA A 189 23.76 13.37 -12.31
C ALA A 189 23.22 14.61 -13.04
N ALA A 190 23.54 15.81 -12.56
CA ALA A 190 23.16 17.05 -13.22
C ALA A 190 23.75 17.15 -14.66
N SER A 191 24.98 16.68 -14.87
CA SER A 191 25.60 16.63 -16.21
C SER A 191 24.95 15.61 -17.14
N ALA A 192 24.35 14.56 -16.58
CA ALA A 192 23.58 13.54 -17.31
C ALA A 192 22.08 13.87 -17.44
N GLU A 193 21.65 15.03 -16.96
CA GLU A 193 20.23 15.43 -16.88
C GLU A 193 19.37 14.45 -16.10
N LYS A 194 19.93 13.91 -15.00
CA LYS A 194 19.29 12.95 -14.09
C LYS A 194 19.25 13.51 -12.67
N GLU A 195 18.45 12.88 -11.83
CA GLU A 195 18.35 13.21 -10.42
C GLU A 195 18.86 12.06 -9.56
N VAL A 196 19.58 12.40 -8.49
CA VAL A 196 19.99 11.43 -7.47
C VAL A 196 18.76 11.12 -6.60
N GLN A 197 18.44 9.84 -6.50
CA GLN A 197 17.40 9.33 -5.64
C GLN A 197 18.01 8.72 -4.38
N THR A 198 17.29 8.78 -3.28
CA THR A 198 17.69 8.19 -2.00
C THR A 198 16.66 7.19 -1.54
N ALA A 199 17.08 6.05 -1.08
CA ALA A 199 16.20 5.08 -0.44
C ALA A 199 16.88 4.42 0.77
N THR A 200 16.04 3.93 1.69
CA THR A 200 16.44 3.01 2.77
C THR A 200 15.81 1.65 2.51
N PHE A 201 16.52 0.60 2.83
CA PHE A 201 16.06 -0.77 2.65
C PHE A 201 16.65 -1.71 3.70
N ASP A 202 15.99 -2.84 3.88
CA ASP A 202 16.39 -4.00 4.68
C ASP A 202 16.18 -5.29 3.87
N SER A 203 16.37 -6.43 4.50
CA SER A 203 16.25 -7.75 3.86
C SER A 203 14.83 -8.09 3.37
N GLU A 204 13.79 -7.40 3.86
CA GLU A 204 12.39 -7.64 3.52
C GLU A 204 11.83 -6.59 2.55
N SER A 205 12.63 -5.58 2.19
CA SER A 205 12.22 -4.49 1.33
C SER A 205 11.97 -4.98 -0.11
N SER A 206 10.83 -4.61 -0.67
CA SER A 206 10.42 -4.98 -2.03
C SER A 206 9.96 -3.77 -2.87
N THR A 207 10.16 -2.55 -2.38
CA THR A 207 9.70 -1.32 -3.04
C THR A 207 10.60 -0.84 -4.17
N LEU A 208 11.84 -1.31 -4.21
CA LEU A 208 12.82 -1.03 -5.26
C LEU A 208 13.01 -2.26 -6.15
N ASN A 209 13.61 -2.03 -7.32
CA ASN A 209 13.99 -3.14 -8.21
C ASN A 209 14.86 -4.17 -7.48
N ALA A 210 14.56 -5.46 -7.66
CA ALA A 210 15.22 -6.54 -6.93
C ALA A 210 16.72 -6.65 -7.22
N ASP A 211 17.15 -6.37 -8.46
CA ASP A 211 18.56 -6.40 -8.83
C ASP A 211 19.32 -5.21 -8.22
N LEU A 212 18.66 -4.03 -8.12
CA LEU A 212 19.20 -2.88 -7.42
C LEU A 212 19.37 -3.19 -5.93
N LEU A 213 18.35 -3.74 -5.27
CA LEU A 213 18.42 -4.12 -3.85
C LEU A 213 19.54 -5.12 -3.60
N LYS A 214 19.66 -6.16 -4.43
CA LYS A 214 20.68 -7.18 -4.31
C LYS A 214 22.11 -6.60 -4.47
N ALA A 215 22.30 -5.70 -5.42
CA ALA A 215 23.60 -5.07 -5.63
C ALA A 215 23.94 -4.10 -4.48
N ALA A 216 22.96 -3.35 -4.00
CA ALA A 216 23.11 -2.44 -2.87
C ALA A 216 23.40 -3.20 -1.56
N ASP A 217 22.76 -4.36 -1.36
CA ASP A 217 23.00 -5.19 -0.17
C ASP A 217 24.44 -5.74 -0.13
N ALA A 218 25.04 -5.98 -1.28
CA ALA A 218 26.42 -6.47 -1.40
C ALA A 218 27.48 -5.38 -1.09
N LEU A 219 27.10 -4.11 -0.96
CA LEU A 219 28.04 -3.04 -0.59
C LEU A 219 28.34 -3.13 0.92
N GLU A 220 29.64 -3.07 1.26
CA GLU A 220 30.10 -3.25 2.65
C GLU A 220 30.39 -1.93 3.34
N ASN A 221 30.83 -0.89 2.61
CA ASN A 221 31.26 0.36 3.20
C ASN A 221 30.50 1.57 2.63
N VAL A 222 30.39 2.61 3.45
CA VAL A 222 29.89 3.90 2.99
C VAL A 222 30.85 4.46 1.92
N GLY A 223 30.29 4.84 0.77
CA GLY A 223 31.06 5.30 -0.39
C GLY A 223 31.43 4.21 -1.40
N ASP A 224 31.12 2.94 -1.12
CA ASP A 224 31.22 1.90 -2.14
C ASP A 224 30.22 2.16 -3.29
N VAL A 225 30.62 1.89 -4.51
CA VAL A 225 29.84 2.11 -5.72
C VAL A 225 29.70 0.78 -6.48
N THR A 226 28.48 0.47 -6.94
CA THR A 226 28.22 -0.73 -7.76
C THR A 226 28.73 -0.55 -9.19
N SER A 227 28.84 -1.64 -9.93
CA SER A 227 28.82 -1.58 -11.40
C SER A 227 27.40 -1.22 -11.88
N LEU A 228 27.24 -0.90 -13.18
CA LEU A 228 25.91 -0.70 -13.77
C LEU A 228 25.03 -1.93 -13.57
N ILE A 229 23.81 -1.68 -13.12
CA ILE A 229 22.78 -2.71 -12.90
C ILE A 229 21.76 -2.54 -14.01
N GLU A 230 21.77 -3.43 -14.99
CA GLU A 230 20.87 -3.41 -16.14
C GLU A 230 19.64 -4.25 -15.86
N THR A 231 18.47 -3.66 -16.04
CA THR A 231 17.15 -4.27 -15.83
C THR A 231 16.26 -4.04 -17.04
N ASP A 232 15.07 -4.62 -17.05
CA ASP A 232 14.09 -4.39 -18.12
C ASP A 232 13.61 -2.93 -18.20
N ASP A 233 13.63 -2.21 -17.06
CA ASP A 233 13.12 -0.83 -16.94
C ASP A 233 14.19 0.24 -17.20
N GLY A 234 15.47 -0.15 -17.20
CA GLY A 234 16.56 0.79 -17.33
C GLY A 234 17.84 0.32 -16.66
N ILE A 235 18.73 1.27 -16.38
CA ILE A 235 20.04 1.03 -15.76
C ILE A 235 20.10 1.86 -14.47
N TYR A 236 20.62 1.24 -13.43
CA TYR A 236 20.89 1.87 -12.15
C TYR A 236 22.38 1.93 -11.88
#